data_2ee229e5a36f848fbedbcc5c3306f080
#
_entry.id   2ee229e5a36f848fbedbcc5c3306f080
#
_cell.length_a   1.000
_cell.length_b   1.000
_cell.length_c   1.000
_cell.angle_alpha   90.00
_cell.angle_beta   90.00
_cell.angle_gamma   90.00
#
_symmetry.space_group_name_H-M   'P 1'
#
loop_
_entity.id
_entity.type
_entity.pdbx_description
1 polymer ?
#
loop_
_entity_poly.entity_id
_entity_poly.type
_entity_poly.pdbx_seq_one_letter_code
_entity_poly.pdbx_strand_id
1 'polypeptide(L)'
;MRSILSLALATCVIALMSSSASAQSPTPTPTPGAPPAPPSAGGTPDAMPFDIPYGQSIGLERAKQVMAAAEAEAKKRNWKMNIAVVDTNGELVHFSRMEGAQIASVSISIGKARTAARFRRESRLFYNAFEAGHSYVSTLDPTLVASPGGFPLVEGGKLIGAVGCSGGTGDQDAAVCKMGAEVVK
;
A
#
# COMPACT_ATOMS: atom_id res chain seq x y z
N MET A 1 -31.47 63.36 49.71
CA MET A 1 -32.83 63.31 50.35
C MET A 1 -33.71 62.39 49.51
N ARG A 2 -34.22 61.34 50.18
CA ARG A 2 -35.44 60.53 49.85
C ARG A 2 -35.40 59.78 48.50
N SER A 3 -35.05 58.51 48.42
CA SER A 3 -35.94 57.32 48.61
C SER A 3 -37.27 57.37 47.89
N ILE A 4 -37.47 56.57 46.87
CA ILE A 4 -38.73 55.84 46.68
C ILE A 4 -38.41 54.50 46.06
N LEU A 5 -38.75 53.44 46.74
CA LEU A 5 -38.71 52.01 46.46
C LEU A 5 -39.94 51.71 45.59
N SER A 6 -39.77 51.09 44.42
CA SER A 6 -40.86 50.49 43.65
C SER A 6 -40.64 49.03 43.47
N LEU A 7 -41.46 48.28 44.17
CA LEU A 7 -41.57 46.82 44.13
C LEU A 7 -42.36 46.41 42.90
N ALA A 8 -41.75 45.78 41.94
CA ALA A 8 -42.43 45.16 40.80
C ALA A 8 -42.49 43.65 40.99
N LEU A 9 -43.69 43.14 41.10
CA LEU A 9 -44.09 41.76 41.22
C LEU A 9 -43.85 41.08 39.87
N ALA A 10 -42.88 40.17 39.79
CA ALA A 10 -42.65 39.34 38.60
C ALA A 10 -43.40 38.02 38.79
N THR A 11 -44.47 37.87 38.02
CA THR A 11 -45.22 36.61 37.86
C THR A 11 -44.37 35.56 37.12
N CYS A 12 -44.04 34.52 37.83
CA CYS A 12 -43.31 33.36 37.30
C CYS A 12 -44.29 32.48 36.52
N VAL A 13 -44.22 32.52 35.18
CA VAL A 13 -44.92 31.57 34.32
C VAL A 13 -44.02 30.35 34.14
N ILE A 14 -44.36 29.25 34.79
CA ILE A 14 -43.71 27.97 34.63
C ILE A 14 -44.24 27.37 33.34
N ALA A 15 -43.46 27.43 32.24
CA ALA A 15 -43.69 26.68 31.04
C ALA A 15 -43.21 25.23 31.27
N LEU A 16 -44.13 24.27 31.36
CA LEU A 16 -43.84 22.86 31.28
C LEU A 16 -43.34 22.52 29.87
N MET A 17 -42.06 22.38 29.70
CA MET A 17 -41.52 21.80 28.51
C MET A 17 -41.60 20.28 28.61
N SER A 18 -42.55 19.69 27.89
CA SER A 18 -42.64 18.24 27.69
C SER A 18 -41.46 17.79 26.82
N SER A 19 -40.43 17.26 27.45
CA SER A 19 -39.31 16.58 26.76
C SER A 19 -39.79 15.27 26.19
N SER A 20 -40.05 15.22 24.90
CA SER A 20 -40.23 13.95 24.17
C SER A 20 -38.90 13.22 24.14
N ALA A 21 -38.69 12.27 25.03
CA ALA A 21 -37.57 11.35 24.96
C ALA A 21 -37.76 10.44 23.74
N SER A 22 -37.03 10.71 22.67
CA SER A 22 -36.92 9.78 21.56
C SER A 22 -36.19 8.54 22.09
N ALA A 23 -36.93 7.44 22.20
CA ALA A 23 -36.38 6.13 22.51
C ALA A 23 -35.45 5.73 21.37
N GLN A 24 -34.15 5.83 21.58
CA GLN A 24 -33.15 5.23 20.70
C GLN A 24 -33.31 3.71 20.82
N SER A 25 -33.63 3.07 19.69
CA SER A 25 -33.60 1.62 19.59
C SER A 25 -32.21 1.10 20.00
N PRO A 26 -32.12 0.07 20.86
CA PRO A 26 -30.83 -0.45 21.24
C PRO A 26 -30.08 -0.95 20.01
N THR A 27 -28.86 -0.45 19.80
CA THR A 27 -27.93 -0.98 18.82
C THR A 27 -27.73 -2.45 19.12
N PRO A 28 -27.89 -3.38 18.16
CA PRO A 28 -27.68 -4.79 18.41
C PRO A 28 -26.25 -5.01 18.89
N THR A 29 -26.10 -5.53 20.09
CA THR A 29 -24.80 -5.96 20.64
C THR A 29 -24.28 -7.06 19.72
N PRO A 30 -23.01 -6.97 19.22
CA PRO A 30 -22.44 -8.05 18.41
C PRO A 30 -22.40 -9.32 19.26
N THR A 31 -23.02 -10.37 18.78
CA THR A 31 -23.01 -11.69 19.40
C THR A 31 -21.55 -12.20 19.41
N PRO A 32 -20.93 -12.45 20.57
CA PRO A 32 -19.60 -13.04 20.59
C PRO A 32 -19.70 -14.48 20.07
N GLY A 33 -19.02 -14.78 18.96
CA GLY A 33 -18.78 -16.16 18.54
C GLY A 33 -19.46 -16.66 17.29
N ALA A 34 -19.97 -15.80 16.40
CA ALA A 34 -20.20 -16.26 15.04
C ALA A 34 -18.83 -16.48 14.37
N PRO A 35 -18.51 -17.72 13.90
CA PRO A 35 -17.30 -17.91 13.12
C PRO A 35 -17.36 -17.00 11.86
N PRO A 36 -16.23 -16.45 11.40
CA PRO A 36 -16.19 -15.69 10.17
C PRO A 36 -16.81 -16.53 9.06
N ALA A 37 -17.68 -15.90 8.26
CA ALA A 37 -18.32 -16.57 7.13
C ALA A 37 -17.21 -17.22 6.28
N PRO A 38 -17.38 -18.48 5.84
CA PRO A 38 -16.40 -19.11 4.98
C PRO A 38 -16.22 -18.25 3.72
N PRO A 39 -14.98 -18.13 3.20
CA PRO A 39 -14.77 -17.40 1.96
C PRO A 39 -15.72 -17.96 0.91
N SER A 40 -16.38 -17.06 0.19
CA SER A 40 -17.28 -17.43 -0.90
C SER A 40 -16.54 -18.39 -1.82
N ALA A 41 -17.16 -19.53 -2.09
CA ALA A 41 -16.63 -20.59 -2.94
C ALA A 41 -16.56 -20.12 -4.41
N GLY A 42 -15.60 -19.25 -4.71
CA GLY A 42 -15.02 -19.14 -6.04
C GLY A 42 -14.22 -20.41 -6.26
N GLY A 43 -14.61 -21.24 -7.23
CA GLY A 43 -13.89 -22.47 -7.52
C GLY A 43 -12.40 -22.23 -7.70
N THR A 44 -11.58 -23.23 -7.40
CA THR A 44 -10.13 -23.16 -7.65
C THR A 44 -9.89 -22.84 -9.14
N PRO A 45 -9.11 -21.80 -9.47
CA PRO A 45 -8.80 -21.49 -10.87
C PRO A 45 -8.04 -22.64 -11.53
N ASP A 46 -8.46 -23.04 -12.73
CA ASP A 46 -7.77 -24.10 -13.49
C ASP A 46 -6.40 -23.65 -14.02
N ALA A 47 -6.24 -22.35 -14.32
CA ALA A 47 -4.99 -21.80 -14.83
C ALA A 47 -4.11 -21.27 -13.70
N MET A 48 -2.80 -21.55 -13.78
CA MET A 48 -1.79 -20.92 -12.92
C MET A 48 -1.69 -19.43 -13.23
N PRO A 49 -1.99 -18.52 -12.28
CA PRO A 49 -2.03 -17.09 -12.55
C PRO A 49 -0.64 -16.43 -12.68
N PHE A 50 0.45 -17.17 -12.40
CA PHE A 50 1.82 -16.65 -12.33
C PHE A 50 2.79 -17.60 -13.02
N ASP A 51 2.59 -17.79 -14.33
CA ASP A 51 3.37 -18.73 -15.14
C ASP A 51 4.46 -18.03 -15.99
N ILE A 52 5.06 -16.96 -15.47
CA ILE A 52 6.21 -16.31 -16.11
C ILE A 52 7.46 -17.13 -15.76
N PRO A 53 8.13 -17.79 -16.73
CA PRO A 53 9.34 -18.55 -16.44
C PRO A 53 10.49 -17.63 -16.04
N TYR A 54 11.41 -18.13 -15.20
CA TYR A 54 12.64 -17.42 -14.91
C TYR A 54 13.60 -17.47 -16.12
N GLY A 55 14.17 -16.31 -16.43
CA GLY A 55 15.18 -16.13 -17.45
C GLY A 55 16.59 -15.97 -16.86
N GLN A 56 17.51 -15.51 -17.69
CA GLN A 56 18.83 -15.07 -17.22
C GLN A 56 18.69 -13.80 -16.38
N SER A 57 19.39 -13.74 -15.25
CA SER A 57 19.36 -12.56 -14.39
C SER A 57 19.85 -11.29 -15.11
N ILE A 58 19.20 -10.18 -14.81
CA ILE A 58 19.53 -8.87 -15.35
C ILE A 58 20.98 -8.47 -15.04
N GLY A 59 21.71 -8.03 -16.05
CA GLY A 59 23.05 -7.47 -15.87
C GLY A 59 23.05 -6.01 -15.42
N LEU A 60 24.17 -5.53 -14.91
CA LEU A 60 24.33 -4.19 -14.33
C LEU A 60 23.95 -3.07 -15.32
N GLU A 61 24.34 -3.16 -16.58
CA GLU A 61 24.06 -2.10 -17.54
C GLU A 61 22.57 -1.98 -17.85
N ARG A 62 21.86 -3.08 -17.91
CA ARG A 62 20.40 -3.09 -18.08
C ARG A 62 19.71 -2.56 -16.81
N ALA A 63 20.22 -2.93 -15.64
CA ALA A 63 19.73 -2.42 -14.36
C ALA A 63 19.89 -0.90 -14.24
N LYS A 64 21.00 -0.33 -14.74
CA LYS A 64 21.18 1.14 -14.82
C LYS A 64 20.18 1.81 -15.73
N GLN A 65 19.79 1.20 -16.83
CA GLN A 65 18.73 1.75 -17.73
C GLN A 65 17.38 1.81 -17.02
N VAL A 66 16.99 0.73 -16.34
CA VAL A 66 15.78 0.66 -15.50
C VAL A 66 15.81 1.75 -14.43
N MET A 67 16.93 1.87 -13.74
CA MET A 67 17.14 2.88 -12.71
C MET A 67 16.99 4.30 -13.25
N ALA A 68 17.65 4.60 -14.37
CA ALA A 68 17.62 5.93 -14.97
C ALA A 68 16.20 6.38 -15.35
N ALA A 69 15.37 5.47 -15.88
CA ALA A 69 13.99 5.76 -16.24
C ALA A 69 13.12 6.04 -15.00
N ALA A 70 13.26 5.22 -13.95
CA ALA A 70 12.57 5.45 -12.68
C ALA A 70 13.00 6.77 -12.02
N GLU A 71 14.31 7.07 -11.97
CA GLU A 71 14.81 8.34 -11.44
C GLU A 71 14.30 9.55 -12.24
N ALA A 72 14.24 9.44 -13.55
CA ALA A 72 13.74 10.53 -14.41
C ALA A 72 12.30 10.88 -14.05
N GLU A 73 11.44 9.88 -13.86
CA GLU A 73 10.05 10.10 -13.46
C GLU A 73 9.96 10.68 -12.05
N ALA A 74 10.75 10.19 -11.10
CA ALA A 74 10.81 10.73 -9.75
C ALA A 74 11.24 12.20 -9.74
N LYS A 75 12.28 12.56 -10.51
CA LYS A 75 12.78 13.92 -10.68
C LYS A 75 11.73 14.84 -11.31
N LYS A 76 11.06 14.40 -12.37
CA LYS A 76 9.98 15.12 -13.05
C LYS A 76 8.85 15.52 -12.08
N ARG A 77 8.55 14.64 -11.12
CA ARG A 77 7.50 14.85 -10.10
C ARG A 77 8.01 15.51 -8.82
N ASN A 78 9.30 15.77 -8.71
CA ASN A 78 9.97 16.21 -7.49
C ASN A 78 9.74 15.28 -6.28
N TRP A 79 9.66 13.98 -6.52
CA TRP A 79 9.53 12.97 -5.49
C TRP A 79 10.90 12.39 -5.12
N LYS A 80 11.15 12.21 -3.84
CA LYS A 80 12.42 11.70 -3.30
C LYS A 80 12.31 10.21 -3.06
N MET A 81 12.96 9.42 -3.90
CA MET A 81 12.81 7.97 -3.94
C MET A 81 14.10 7.22 -3.60
N ASN A 82 13.92 6.04 -3.03
CA ASN A 82 14.90 4.96 -3.05
C ASN A 82 14.45 3.97 -4.12
N ILE A 83 15.35 3.56 -4.98
CA ILE A 83 15.07 2.67 -6.11
C ILE A 83 16.06 1.51 -6.07
N ALA A 84 15.55 0.29 -6.10
CA ALA A 84 16.34 -0.93 -6.08
C ALA A 84 16.04 -1.78 -7.32
N VAL A 85 17.07 -2.27 -8.00
CA VAL A 85 16.96 -3.30 -9.04
C VAL A 85 17.60 -4.56 -8.51
N VAL A 86 16.88 -5.67 -8.56
CA VAL A 86 17.32 -6.99 -8.10
C VAL A 86 17.31 -8.00 -9.24
N ASP A 87 18.09 -9.07 -9.08
CA ASP A 87 18.12 -10.21 -10.00
C ASP A 87 16.90 -11.15 -9.82
N THR A 88 16.88 -12.28 -10.51
CA THR A 88 15.80 -13.26 -10.43
C THR A 88 15.65 -13.91 -9.05
N ASN A 89 16.70 -13.93 -8.23
CA ASN A 89 16.68 -14.45 -6.87
C ASN A 89 16.23 -13.41 -5.83
N GLY A 90 16.14 -12.13 -6.27
CA GLY A 90 15.85 -11.00 -5.39
C GLY A 90 17.12 -10.40 -4.76
N GLU A 91 18.32 -10.70 -5.28
CA GLU A 91 19.54 -10.10 -4.79
C GLU A 91 19.85 -8.80 -5.51
N LEU A 92 20.43 -7.85 -4.76
CA LEU A 92 20.62 -6.48 -5.22
C LEU A 92 21.67 -6.40 -6.33
N VAL A 93 21.27 -5.86 -7.49
CA VAL A 93 22.16 -5.58 -8.63
C VAL A 93 22.53 -4.11 -8.68
N HIS A 94 21.54 -3.20 -8.48
CA HIS A 94 21.77 -1.77 -8.49
C HIS A 94 20.83 -1.05 -7.55
N PHE A 95 21.32 0.02 -6.92
CA PHE A 95 20.55 0.79 -5.96
C PHE A 95 20.86 2.29 -6.07
N SER A 96 19.82 3.12 -6.00
CA SER A 96 19.95 4.56 -5.90
C SER A 96 19.10 5.09 -4.75
N ARG A 97 19.71 5.92 -3.92
CA ARG A 97 19.03 6.72 -2.92
C ARG A 97 19.11 8.18 -3.33
N MET A 98 17.99 8.75 -3.75
CA MET A 98 17.94 10.18 -4.08
C MET A 98 18.14 11.02 -2.83
N GLU A 99 18.74 12.19 -3.01
CA GLU A 99 18.94 13.13 -1.91
C GLU A 99 17.61 13.53 -1.27
N GLY A 100 17.56 13.50 0.06
CA GLY A 100 16.35 13.78 0.83
C GLY A 100 15.33 12.62 0.88
N ALA A 101 15.61 11.47 0.27
CA ALA A 101 14.75 10.30 0.42
C ALA A 101 14.83 9.72 1.85
N GLN A 102 13.69 9.32 2.39
CA GLN A 102 13.60 8.81 3.77
C GLN A 102 14.41 7.53 3.97
N ILE A 103 15.02 7.38 5.15
CA ILE A 103 15.94 6.28 5.46
C ILE A 103 15.24 4.91 5.45
N ALA A 104 14.04 4.82 6.03
CA ALA A 104 13.28 3.57 6.08
C ALA A 104 12.99 2.99 4.68
N SER A 105 12.85 3.86 3.67
CA SER A 105 12.56 3.44 2.30
C SER A 105 13.72 2.71 1.60
N VAL A 106 14.92 2.70 2.16
CA VAL A 106 16.04 1.89 1.65
C VAL A 106 15.68 0.39 1.69
N SER A 107 15.34 -0.12 2.85
CA SER A 107 14.95 -1.53 3.01
C SER A 107 13.61 -1.84 2.35
N ILE A 108 12.66 -0.89 2.37
CA ILE A 108 11.34 -1.07 1.77
C ILE A 108 11.44 -1.21 0.25
N SER A 109 12.23 -0.38 -0.44
CA SER A 109 12.40 -0.50 -1.89
C SER A 109 13.03 -1.83 -2.30
N ILE A 110 14.05 -2.29 -1.56
CA ILE A 110 14.68 -3.59 -1.77
C ILE A 110 13.66 -4.72 -1.53
N GLY A 111 12.90 -4.65 -0.45
CA GLY A 111 11.86 -5.64 -0.13
C GLY A 111 10.75 -5.72 -1.18
N LYS A 112 10.29 -4.58 -1.72
CA LYS A 112 9.32 -4.55 -2.82
C LYS A 112 9.89 -5.19 -4.10
N ALA A 113 11.15 -4.91 -4.44
CA ALA A 113 11.82 -5.54 -5.57
C ALA A 113 11.95 -7.06 -5.36
N ARG A 114 12.40 -7.51 -4.18
CA ARG A 114 12.46 -8.95 -3.81
C ARG A 114 11.11 -9.64 -3.92
N THR A 115 10.08 -9.01 -3.39
CA THR A 115 8.70 -9.52 -3.50
C THR A 115 8.33 -9.72 -4.97
N ALA A 116 8.58 -8.73 -5.82
CA ALA A 116 8.22 -8.81 -7.23
C ALA A 116 9.02 -9.87 -7.99
N ALA A 117 10.33 -10.04 -7.71
CA ALA A 117 11.17 -11.05 -8.33
C ALA A 117 10.78 -12.48 -7.91
N ARG A 118 10.71 -12.73 -6.61
CA ARG A 118 10.49 -14.08 -6.06
C ARG A 118 9.11 -14.62 -6.35
N PHE A 119 8.10 -13.76 -6.34
CA PHE A 119 6.71 -14.13 -6.62
C PHE A 119 6.29 -13.87 -8.07
N ARG A 120 7.14 -13.35 -8.93
CA ARG A 120 6.93 -13.10 -10.38
C ARG A 120 5.70 -12.24 -10.68
N ARG A 121 5.40 -11.26 -9.80
CA ARG A 121 4.21 -10.41 -9.87
C ARG A 121 4.40 -9.10 -9.11
N GLU A 122 3.58 -8.11 -9.41
CA GLU A 122 3.61 -6.84 -8.70
C GLU A 122 3.37 -7.01 -7.19
N SER A 123 4.13 -6.29 -6.37
CA SER A 123 3.95 -6.27 -4.92
C SER A 123 2.59 -5.72 -4.48
N ARG A 124 1.91 -4.96 -5.32
CA ARG A 124 0.51 -4.49 -5.13
C ARG A 124 -0.47 -5.64 -4.91
N LEU A 125 -0.26 -6.79 -5.53
CA LEU A 125 -1.18 -7.94 -5.37
C LEU A 125 -1.20 -8.45 -3.93
N PHE A 126 -0.06 -8.41 -3.23
CA PHE A 126 0.02 -8.76 -1.81
C PHE A 126 -0.62 -7.71 -0.92
N TYR A 127 -0.45 -6.42 -1.25
CA TYR A 127 -1.17 -5.34 -0.58
C TYR A 127 -2.68 -5.54 -0.69
N ASN A 128 -3.20 -5.76 -1.89
CA ASN A 128 -4.63 -5.97 -2.11
C ASN A 128 -5.16 -7.22 -1.37
N ALA A 129 -4.38 -8.31 -1.35
CA ALA A 129 -4.76 -9.52 -0.60
C ALA A 129 -4.80 -9.23 0.92
N PHE A 130 -3.85 -8.48 1.45
CA PHE A 130 -3.83 -8.10 2.86
C PHE A 130 -5.04 -7.22 3.22
N GLU A 131 -5.35 -6.20 2.41
CA GLU A 131 -6.53 -5.34 2.57
C GLU A 131 -7.85 -6.13 2.48
N ALA A 132 -7.88 -7.20 1.69
CA ALA A 132 -9.02 -8.11 1.60
C ALA A 132 -9.14 -9.10 2.78
N GLY A 133 -8.29 -8.95 3.81
CA GLY A 133 -8.33 -9.77 5.03
C GLY A 133 -7.50 -11.05 4.96
N HIS A 134 -6.74 -11.29 3.88
CA HIS A 134 -5.84 -12.44 3.75
C HIS A 134 -4.50 -12.20 4.47
N SER A 135 -4.53 -12.07 5.79
CA SER A 135 -3.34 -11.76 6.62
C SER A 135 -2.20 -12.77 6.49
N TYR A 136 -2.49 -14.02 6.09
CA TYR A 136 -1.49 -15.07 5.90
C TYR A 136 -0.40 -14.68 4.88
N VAL A 137 -0.67 -13.73 3.97
CA VAL A 137 0.34 -13.30 2.98
C VAL A 137 1.62 -12.77 3.63
N SER A 138 1.54 -12.25 4.85
CA SER A 138 2.70 -11.78 5.61
C SER A 138 3.61 -12.91 6.11
N THR A 139 3.17 -14.15 6.05
CA THR A 139 3.93 -15.34 6.50
C THR A 139 4.57 -16.12 5.35
N LEU A 140 4.33 -15.74 4.09
CA LEU A 140 4.80 -16.49 2.91
C LEU A 140 6.32 -16.38 2.71
N ASP A 141 6.90 -15.25 3.03
CA ASP A 141 8.34 -14.97 2.92
C ASP A 141 8.71 -13.88 3.93
N PRO A 142 9.76 -14.05 4.75
CA PRO A 142 10.16 -13.08 5.77
C PRO A 142 10.61 -11.72 5.20
N THR A 143 10.91 -11.67 3.91
CA THR A 143 11.33 -10.43 3.20
C THR A 143 10.21 -9.81 2.37
N LEU A 144 9.01 -10.38 2.40
CA LEU A 144 7.87 -9.88 1.64
C LEU A 144 7.44 -8.50 2.15
N VAL A 145 7.29 -7.56 1.21
CA VAL A 145 6.73 -6.24 1.46
C VAL A 145 5.41 -6.09 0.69
N ALA A 146 4.30 -6.20 1.41
CA ALA A 146 2.94 -6.06 0.86
C ALA A 146 2.59 -4.58 0.67
N SER A 147 3.23 -3.92 -0.29
CA SER A 147 3.01 -2.49 -0.61
C SER A 147 3.25 -2.25 -2.09
N PRO A 148 2.46 -1.39 -2.77
CA PRO A 148 2.66 -1.07 -4.18
C PRO A 148 4.04 -0.45 -4.45
N GLY A 149 4.61 -0.69 -5.63
CA GLY A 149 5.89 -0.13 -6.06
C GLY A 149 6.99 -1.16 -6.33
N GLY A 150 6.68 -2.46 -6.30
CA GLY A 150 7.55 -3.53 -6.81
C GLY A 150 7.01 -4.08 -8.11
N PHE A 151 7.84 -4.14 -9.17
CA PHE A 151 7.45 -4.62 -10.50
C PHE A 151 8.44 -5.66 -11.01
N PRO A 152 7.97 -6.80 -11.53
CA PRO A 152 8.82 -7.76 -12.23
C PRO A 152 9.37 -7.13 -13.51
N LEU A 153 10.60 -7.45 -13.86
CA LEU A 153 11.25 -7.11 -15.12
C LEU A 153 11.17 -8.34 -16.02
N VAL A 154 10.42 -8.22 -17.11
CA VAL A 154 10.16 -9.35 -18.03
C VAL A 154 10.68 -9.00 -19.41
N GLU A 155 11.60 -9.80 -19.92
CA GLU A 155 12.20 -9.66 -21.25
C GLU A 155 12.02 -10.96 -22.05
N GLY A 156 11.47 -10.84 -23.26
CA GLY A 156 11.18 -12.02 -24.08
C GLY A 156 10.27 -13.05 -23.39
N GLY A 157 9.33 -12.60 -22.56
CA GLY A 157 8.40 -13.45 -21.81
C GLY A 157 9.01 -14.14 -20.60
N LYS A 158 10.24 -13.82 -20.21
CA LYS A 158 10.95 -14.41 -19.05
C LYS A 158 11.26 -13.35 -18.01
N LEU A 159 11.13 -13.72 -16.73
CA LEU A 159 11.55 -12.86 -15.64
C LEU A 159 13.09 -12.79 -15.60
N ILE A 160 13.65 -11.59 -15.66
CA ILE A 160 15.08 -11.33 -15.57
C ILE A 160 15.48 -10.64 -14.27
N GLY A 161 14.54 -10.20 -13.47
CA GLY A 161 14.74 -9.48 -12.22
C GLY A 161 13.50 -8.69 -11.82
N ALA A 162 13.68 -7.70 -10.96
CA ALA A 162 12.61 -6.80 -10.56
C ALA A 162 13.14 -5.42 -10.14
N VAL A 163 12.26 -4.42 -10.15
CA VAL A 163 12.52 -3.08 -9.65
C VAL A 163 11.57 -2.75 -8.51
N GLY A 164 12.06 -2.06 -7.48
CA GLY A 164 11.28 -1.61 -6.33
C GLY A 164 11.57 -0.17 -5.98
N CYS A 165 10.53 0.63 -5.79
CA CYS A 165 10.61 2.03 -5.40
C CYS A 165 9.93 2.28 -4.07
N SER A 166 10.48 3.20 -3.29
CA SER A 166 9.90 3.64 -2.04
C SER A 166 10.38 5.05 -1.67
N GLY A 167 9.48 5.88 -1.21
CA GLY A 167 9.78 7.26 -0.80
C GLY A 167 8.54 8.11 -0.61
N GLY A 168 7.43 7.74 -1.23
CA GLY A 168 6.15 8.40 -1.16
C GLY A 168 5.03 7.50 -0.65
N THR A 169 3.82 7.75 -1.15
CA THR A 169 2.71 6.80 -1.00
C THR A 169 2.93 5.59 -1.90
N GLY A 170 2.28 4.46 -1.60
CA GLY A 170 2.38 3.27 -2.44
C GLY A 170 2.07 3.53 -3.92
N ASP A 171 1.12 4.42 -4.22
CA ASP A 171 0.77 4.76 -5.60
C ASP A 171 1.83 5.65 -6.26
N GLN A 172 2.46 6.56 -5.54
CA GLN A 172 3.60 7.34 -6.03
C GLN A 172 4.80 6.43 -6.32
N ASP A 173 5.11 5.52 -5.40
CA ASP A 173 6.16 4.53 -5.56
C ASP A 173 5.92 3.67 -6.81
N ALA A 174 4.67 3.20 -6.99
CA ALA A 174 4.28 2.41 -8.16
C ALA A 174 4.38 3.19 -9.47
N ALA A 175 3.96 4.46 -9.50
CA ALA A 175 4.05 5.30 -10.69
C ALA A 175 5.50 5.48 -11.16
N VAL A 176 6.43 5.69 -10.24
CA VAL A 176 7.86 5.81 -10.53
C VAL A 176 8.45 4.49 -11.01
N CYS A 177 8.21 3.41 -10.28
CA CYS A 177 8.78 2.11 -10.61
C CYS A 177 8.27 1.52 -11.93
N LYS A 178 7.02 1.77 -12.27
CA LYS A 178 6.42 1.35 -13.53
C LYS A 178 7.22 1.87 -14.73
N MET A 179 7.65 3.14 -14.69
CA MET A 179 8.46 3.72 -15.77
C MET A 179 9.81 3.00 -15.94
N GLY A 180 10.42 2.59 -14.82
CA GLY A 180 11.61 1.75 -14.87
C GLY A 180 11.34 0.37 -15.47
N ALA A 181 10.25 -0.28 -15.07
CA ALA A 181 9.88 -1.59 -15.59
C ALA A 181 9.55 -1.59 -17.09
N GLU A 182 8.98 -0.51 -17.60
CA GLU A 182 8.61 -0.37 -19.03
C GLU A 182 9.81 -0.28 -19.98
N VAL A 183 11.03 -0.03 -19.47
CA VAL A 183 12.26 -0.08 -20.28
C VAL A 183 12.59 -1.50 -20.73
N VAL A 184 12.14 -2.49 -19.96
CA VAL A 184 12.37 -3.90 -20.23
C VAL A 184 11.12 -4.47 -20.91
N LYS A 185 11.24 -4.92 -22.14
CA LYS A 185 10.17 -5.54 -22.94
C LYS A 185 10.69 -6.76 -23.68
#